data_b4ad4cd3753a6aa6bd72eb23b82452bc
#
_entry.id   b4ad4cd3753a6aa6bd72eb23b82452bc
#
_cell.length_a   1.000
_cell.length_b   1.000
_cell.length_c   1.000
_cell.angle_alpha   90.00
_cell.angle_beta   90.00
_cell.angle_gamma   90.00
#
_symmetry.space_group_name_H-M   'P 1'
#
loop_
_entity.id
_entity.type
_entity.pdbx_description
1 polymer ?
#
loop_
_entity_poly.entity_id
_entity_poly.type
_entity_poly.pdbx_seq_one_letter_code
_entity_poly.pdbx_strand_id
1 'polypeptide(L)'
;MFNLYKKMNVFLALAVLSACGGGSDPEPGPVVIADPPIIDVPDTPVGCNNVQYQIVAVTDDGLFNADYSPANTIDGNTAPDSRWSSEGVAQEIIFDLGTINPIGSLKVKWHNGAERQANFSIEASSDNSVWQSVLAESTSSGRHSGFEQVNVTSSEARYVKIIGMGNSQNEWNSIVEVEVHSCEGADGQLIDLYPNELGIELVDWYLSVPTDEDNSGTSDSIDEDDLAAGYTNSEYFYASADNGIVMRSPSYGFKTSTNTSYVRVELREMLRRGDRSIRTQGVNKNNWVFGAASNQGQAAAGGVDGELNVTLAVNNVTISGENYQIGRLVIGQIHANNDEPIRLYYRKLPGNDKGSVYFAHESRVEGSDEVYAEMIGSKSNSASNPSDGIALDEKFSYRINVTANLLTVTIIREGKDNIVADLDMSNSLFDEDDQYHYFKVGVYHLNNSSDPDEYAQATFYEIRNAHTGYAKSE
;
A
#
# COMPACT_ATOMS: atom_id res chain seq x y z
N MET A 1 6.84 55.12 -23.41
CA MET A 1 7.91 55.68 -22.60
C MET A 1 8.79 54.50 -22.20
N PHE A 2 9.88 54.26 -22.91
CA PHE A 2 11.28 54.53 -22.59
C PHE A 2 11.68 53.88 -21.25
N ASN A 3 12.70 53.02 -21.07
CA ASN A 3 13.95 52.82 -21.80
C ASN A 3 14.60 51.46 -21.49
N LEU A 4 15.20 50.87 -22.51
CA LEU A 4 16.33 49.97 -22.55
C LEU A 4 17.54 50.44 -21.71
N TYR A 5 18.34 49.49 -21.20
CA TYR A 5 19.81 49.57 -21.34
C TYR A 5 20.46 48.20 -21.41
N LYS A 6 21.19 48.01 -22.48
CA LYS A 6 22.15 46.98 -22.90
C LYS A 6 23.57 47.43 -22.53
N LYS A 7 24.49 46.51 -22.24
CA LYS A 7 25.94 46.52 -22.65
C LYS A 7 26.68 45.46 -21.82
N MET A 8 27.36 44.54 -22.30
CA MET A 8 28.36 44.33 -23.37
C MET A 8 29.76 44.07 -22.77
N ASN A 9 30.27 42.90 -23.12
CA ASN A 9 31.63 42.32 -23.18
C ASN A 9 32.85 43.21 -22.85
N VAL A 10 33.91 42.60 -22.26
CA VAL A 10 35.29 42.71 -22.74
C VAL A 10 36.11 41.46 -22.46
N PHE A 11 36.68 40.88 -23.51
CA PHE A 11 37.79 39.94 -23.54
C PHE A 11 39.11 40.69 -23.23
N LEU A 12 40.05 40.02 -22.52
CA LEU A 12 41.47 40.34 -22.71
C LEU A 12 42.29 39.05 -22.55
N ALA A 13 42.87 38.64 -23.66
CA ALA A 13 43.95 37.69 -23.74
C ALA A 13 45.32 38.42 -23.66
N LEU A 14 46.23 37.91 -22.92
CA LEU A 14 47.64 38.30 -23.09
C LEU A 14 48.56 37.07 -23.01
N ALA A 15 49.20 36.77 -24.10
CA ALA A 15 50.31 35.82 -24.20
C ALA A 15 51.63 36.59 -24.07
N VAL A 16 52.59 36.06 -23.35
CA VAL A 16 54.00 36.39 -23.54
C VAL A 16 54.87 35.11 -23.37
N LEU A 17 55.76 34.95 -24.34
CA LEU A 17 56.70 33.86 -24.52
C LEU A 17 58.04 34.06 -23.78
N SER A 18 58.73 32.92 -23.58
CA SER A 18 60.17 32.67 -23.60
C SER A 18 60.98 32.97 -22.28
N ALA A 19 61.87 32.16 -21.83
CA ALA A 19 62.87 31.27 -22.43
C ALA A 19 63.56 30.42 -21.37
N CYS A 20 64.08 29.26 -21.76
CA CYS A 20 65.18 28.39 -21.39
C CYS A 20 65.94 28.55 -20.04
N GLY A 21 66.10 27.40 -19.37
CA GLY A 21 67.12 27.12 -18.38
C GLY A 21 67.00 25.74 -17.77
N GLY A 22 67.81 24.78 -18.17
CA GLY A 22 67.70 23.38 -17.75
C GLY A 22 68.13 23.15 -16.30
N GLY A 23 67.53 22.13 -15.73
CA GLY A 23 67.82 21.53 -14.44
C GLY A 23 66.87 20.34 -14.24
N SER A 24 67.39 19.15 -14.44
CA SER A 24 66.64 17.89 -14.24
C SER A 24 66.58 17.53 -12.77
N ASP A 25 65.46 17.78 -12.15
CA ASP A 25 65.07 17.10 -10.93
C ASP A 25 64.00 16.05 -11.26
N PRO A 26 63.98 14.86 -10.64
CA PRO A 26 63.04 13.81 -10.93
C PRO A 26 61.66 14.24 -10.45
N GLU A 27 60.66 14.14 -11.33
CA GLU A 27 59.24 14.31 -10.96
C GLU A 27 58.84 13.34 -9.84
N PRO A 28 58.14 13.80 -8.80
CA PRO A 28 57.52 12.89 -7.86
C PRO A 28 56.39 12.13 -8.60
N GLY A 29 56.48 10.81 -8.56
CA GLY A 29 55.49 9.92 -9.13
C GLY A 29 54.06 10.23 -8.61
N PRO A 30 53.02 9.85 -9.35
CA PRO A 30 51.62 10.14 -8.96
C PRO A 30 51.37 9.54 -7.58
N VAL A 31 50.91 10.40 -6.67
CA VAL A 31 50.38 9.98 -5.37
C VAL A 31 49.13 9.14 -5.64
N VAL A 32 49.24 7.83 -5.49
CA VAL A 32 48.08 6.93 -5.46
C VAL A 32 47.38 7.22 -4.15
N ILE A 33 46.32 8.02 -4.23
CA ILE A 33 45.34 8.11 -3.15
C ILE A 33 44.64 6.76 -3.13
N ALA A 34 44.92 5.96 -2.11
CA ALA A 34 44.16 4.74 -1.88
C ALA A 34 42.67 5.13 -1.70
N ASP A 35 41.81 4.55 -2.52
CA ASP A 35 40.38 4.67 -2.32
C ASP A 35 40.04 4.28 -0.87
N PRO A 36 39.14 5.03 -0.20
CA PRO A 36 38.65 4.62 1.11
C PRO A 36 38.05 3.21 1.00
N PRO A 37 38.22 2.37 2.03
CA PRO A 37 37.64 1.02 2.01
C PRO A 37 36.16 1.11 1.69
N ILE A 38 35.74 0.41 0.64
CA ILE A 38 34.32 0.18 0.35
C ILE A 38 33.81 -0.57 1.57
N ILE A 39 33.04 0.13 2.41
CA ILE A 39 32.21 -0.53 3.42
C ILE A 39 31.11 -1.18 2.60
N ASP A 40 31.13 -2.50 2.54
CA ASP A 40 30.01 -3.31 2.04
C ASP A 40 28.78 -2.98 2.92
N VAL A 41 27.99 -2.01 2.47
CA VAL A 41 26.66 -1.77 3.03
C VAL A 41 25.79 -2.87 2.42
N PRO A 42 25.17 -3.75 3.21
CA PRO A 42 24.28 -4.75 2.67
C PRO A 42 23.12 -4.05 1.97
N ASP A 43 22.98 -4.30 0.69
CA ASP A 43 21.91 -3.80 -0.20
C ASP A 43 20.59 -4.54 0.06
N THR A 44 20.17 -4.63 1.32
CA THR A 44 18.85 -5.14 1.67
C THR A 44 18.12 -4.04 2.45
N PRO A 45 17.04 -3.48 1.92
CA PRO A 45 16.15 -2.65 2.74
C PRO A 45 15.61 -3.55 3.86
N VAL A 46 16.07 -3.31 5.07
CA VAL A 46 15.51 -3.98 6.26
C VAL A 46 14.09 -3.42 6.42
N GLY A 47 13.09 -4.21 6.04
CA GLY A 47 11.70 -3.89 6.34
C GLY A 47 11.53 -3.67 7.84
N CYS A 48 10.62 -2.80 8.24
CA CYS A 48 10.24 -2.65 9.65
C CYS A 48 9.80 -4.00 10.18
N ASN A 49 10.65 -4.64 11.01
CA ASN A 49 10.23 -5.77 11.82
C ASN A 49 9.33 -5.20 12.90
N ASN A 50 8.02 -5.27 12.70
CA ASN A 50 7.00 -4.78 13.65
C ASN A 50 7.00 -5.68 14.91
N VAL A 51 8.07 -5.59 15.69
CA VAL A 51 8.22 -6.34 16.94
C VAL A 51 7.49 -5.57 18.03
N GLN A 52 6.49 -6.22 18.63
CA GLN A 52 5.84 -5.70 19.83
C GLN A 52 6.77 -5.86 21.02
N TYR A 53 7.02 -4.77 21.74
CA TYR A 53 7.80 -4.80 22.98
C TYR A 53 6.91 -5.13 24.17
N GLN A 54 7.46 -5.88 25.11
CA GLN A 54 6.81 -6.10 26.40
C GLN A 54 6.89 -4.82 27.23
N ILE A 55 5.75 -4.31 27.67
CA ILE A 55 5.67 -3.25 28.67
C ILE A 55 5.74 -3.92 30.05
N VAL A 56 6.76 -3.59 30.84
CA VAL A 56 7.02 -4.22 32.15
C VAL A 56 6.40 -3.46 33.30
N ALA A 57 6.10 -2.18 33.13
CA ALA A 57 5.42 -1.36 34.12
C ALA A 57 4.73 -0.17 33.44
N VAL A 58 3.70 0.35 34.11
CA VAL A 58 3.00 1.58 33.73
C VAL A 58 2.74 2.42 34.96
N THR A 59 2.93 3.73 34.82
CA THR A 59 2.66 4.72 35.88
C THR A 59 1.97 5.93 35.27
N ASP A 60 1.33 6.75 36.10
CA ASP A 60 0.78 8.04 35.71
C ASP A 60 1.17 9.11 36.74
N ASP A 61 0.61 10.31 36.63
CA ASP A 61 0.84 11.42 37.54
C ASP A 61 0.07 11.29 38.87
N GLY A 62 -0.63 10.18 39.10
CA GLY A 62 -1.38 9.88 40.33
C GLY A 62 -2.77 10.54 40.40
N LEU A 63 -3.26 11.08 39.29
CA LEU A 63 -4.54 11.77 39.21
C LEU A 63 -5.66 10.95 38.54
N PHE A 64 -5.44 9.66 38.36
CA PHE A 64 -6.41 8.78 37.73
C PHE A 64 -7.66 8.51 38.59
N ASN A 65 -8.76 8.19 37.96
CA ASN A 65 -9.96 7.69 38.62
C ASN A 65 -9.69 6.33 39.27
N ALA A 66 -9.97 6.18 40.55
CA ALA A 66 -9.64 4.99 41.36
C ALA A 66 -10.17 3.65 40.77
N ASP A 67 -11.25 3.71 40.00
CA ASP A 67 -11.82 2.53 39.33
C ASP A 67 -11.12 2.18 38.00
N TYR A 68 -10.26 3.09 37.48
CA TYR A 68 -9.66 3.01 36.13
C TYR A 68 -8.16 3.28 36.17
N SER A 69 -7.41 2.33 36.74
CA SER A 69 -5.97 2.50 37.00
C SER A 69 -5.10 2.35 35.73
N PRO A 70 -3.88 2.90 35.73
CA PRO A 70 -2.93 2.73 34.62
C PRO A 70 -2.68 1.27 34.23
N ALA A 71 -2.65 0.35 35.21
CA ALA A 71 -2.39 -1.07 34.96
C ALA A 71 -3.39 -1.72 33.99
N ASN A 72 -4.58 -1.17 33.87
CA ASN A 72 -5.59 -1.68 32.92
C ASN A 72 -5.21 -1.45 31.45
N THR A 73 -4.21 -0.60 31.17
CA THR A 73 -3.77 -0.32 29.79
C THR A 73 -2.75 -1.35 29.24
N ILE A 74 -2.36 -2.31 30.06
CA ILE A 74 -1.36 -3.35 29.71
C ILE A 74 -1.77 -4.74 30.22
N ASP A 75 -3.04 -4.95 30.58
CA ASP A 75 -3.54 -6.20 31.18
C ASP A 75 -4.02 -7.22 30.13
N GLY A 76 -4.00 -6.86 28.84
CA GLY A 76 -4.50 -7.66 27.73
C GLY A 76 -6.03 -7.71 27.63
N ASN A 77 -6.75 -6.98 28.48
CA ASN A 77 -8.20 -6.94 28.48
C ASN A 77 -8.71 -5.76 27.67
N THR A 78 -9.21 -6.03 26.49
CA THR A 78 -9.71 -5.01 25.57
C THR A 78 -11.16 -4.60 25.81
N ALA A 79 -11.79 -5.00 26.91
CA ALA A 79 -13.13 -4.56 27.27
C ALA A 79 -13.14 -3.07 27.69
N PRO A 80 -14.17 -2.28 27.32
CA PRO A 80 -14.21 -0.84 27.63
C PRO A 80 -14.14 -0.51 29.13
N ASP A 81 -14.49 -1.44 30.00
CA ASP A 81 -14.43 -1.28 31.46
C ASP A 81 -13.01 -1.44 32.00
N SER A 82 -12.09 -2.15 31.31
CA SER A 82 -10.68 -2.18 31.62
C SER A 82 -9.99 -1.01 30.90
N ARG A 83 -9.71 0.05 31.62
CA ARG A 83 -9.06 1.24 31.06
C ARG A 83 -8.37 2.09 32.11
N TRP A 84 -7.48 2.94 31.71
CA TRP A 84 -7.06 4.11 32.46
C TRP A 84 -7.98 5.29 32.14
N SER A 85 -8.30 6.10 33.15
CA SER A 85 -9.03 7.36 32.95
C SER A 85 -8.55 8.44 33.92
N SER A 86 -8.18 9.60 33.40
CA SER A 86 -7.80 10.79 34.17
C SER A 86 -8.45 12.04 33.57
N GLU A 87 -8.95 12.94 34.41
CA GLU A 87 -9.63 14.18 33.99
C GLU A 87 -8.68 15.37 34.01
N GLY A 88 -8.71 16.15 32.93
CA GLY A 88 -7.92 17.38 32.79
C GLY A 88 -6.98 17.37 31.59
N VAL A 89 -6.34 18.52 31.39
CA VAL A 89 -5.36 18.74 30.33
C VAL A 89 -3.96 18.39 30.83
N ALA A 90 -3.13 17.84 29.94
CA ALA A 90 -1.76 17.39 30.23
C ALA A 90 -1.67 16.28 31.29
N GLN A 91 -2.61 15.31 31.23
CA GLN A 91 -2.55 14.11 32.06
C GLN A 91 -1.57 13.12 31.45
N GLU A 92 -0.60 12.64 32.23
CA GLU A 92 0.51 11.82 31.78
C GLU A 92 0.30 10.34 32.15
N ILE A 93 0.55 9.45 31.19
CA ILE A 93 0.71 8.01 31.44
C ILE A 93 2.01 7.54 30.81
N ILE A 94 2.84 6.80 31.56
CA ILE A 94 4.20 6.41 31.20
C ILE A 94 4.32 4.90 31.19
N PHE A 95 4.80 4.36 30.09
CA PHE A 95 5.05 2.94 29.84
C PHE A 95 6.55 2.64 29.90
N ASP A 96 6.99 1.69 30.73
CA ASP A 96 8.39 1.23 30.85
C ASP A 96 8.57 -0.06 30.06
N LEU A 97 9.46 -0.07 29.08
CA LEU A 97 9.82 -1.22 28.26
C LEU A 97 10.91 -2.09 28.90
N GLY A 98 11.40 -1.74 30.10
CA GLY A 98 12.44 -2.45 30.84
C GLY A 98 13.85 -2.21 30.30
N THR A 99 14.03 -2.06 29.01
CA THR A 99 15.31 -1.81 28.33
C THR A 99 15.12 -0.73 27.25
N ILE A 100 16.21 -0.12 26.82
CA ILE A 100 16.19 0.80 25.67
C ILE A 100 15.94 -0.03 24.42
N ASN A 101 14.97 0.40 23.62
CA ASN A 101 14.55 -0.24 22.38
C ASN A 101 14.29 0.85 21.32
N PRO A 102 14.53 0.57 20.02
CA PRO A 102 14.10 1.46 18.95
C PRO A 102 12.56 1.40 18.82
N ILE A 103 11.90 2.50 19.11
CA ILE A 103 10.44 2.62 18.98
C ILE A 103 10.08 3.37 17.69
N GLY A 104 8.97 3.02 17.04
CA GLY A 104 8.51 3.66 15.82
C GLY A 104 6.99 3.80 15.73
N SER A 105 6.24 3.01 16.50
CA SER A 105 4.78 3.16 16.56
C SER A 105 4.19 2.65 17.87
N LEU A 106 2.99 3.12 18.16
CA LEU A 106 2.12 2.59 19.20
C LEU A 106 0.84 2.07 18.57
N LYS A 107 0.23 1.05 19.14
CA LYS A 107 -1.18 0.74 18.91
C LYS A 107 -1.94 1.10 20.17
N VAL A 108 -2.91 1.99 20.05
CA VAL A 108 -3.69 2.50 21.18
C VAL A 108 -5.16 2.18 20.97
N LYS A 109 -5.76 1.51 21.93
CA LYS A 109 -7.20 1.35 21.97
C LYS A 109 -7.82 2.43 22.85
N TRP A 110 -8.42 3.40 22.20
CA TRP A 110 -9.10 4.51 22.87
C TRP A 110 -10.47 4.08 23.40
N HIS A 111 -10.82 4.52 24.60
CA HIS A 111 -12.17 4.31 25.12
C HIS A 111 -13.18 5.15 24.32
N ASN A 112 -14.21 4.50 23.76
CA ASN A 112 -15.17 5.09 22.83
C ASN A 112 -14.52 5.73 21.58
N GLY A 113 -13.43 5.13 21.09
CA GLY A 113 -12.66 5.65 19.97
C GLY A 113 -13.42 5.72 18.64
N ALA A 114 -14.58 5.06 18.52
CA ALA A 114 -15.48 5.19 17.36
C ALA A 114 -16.50 6.34 17.51
N GLU A 115 -16.59 6.97 18.69
CA GLU A 115 -17.61 7.98 19.00
C GLU A 115 -17.02 9.35 19.27
N ARG A 116 -15.73 9.42 19.62
CA ARG A 116 -15.02 10.64 19.99
C ARG A 116 -13.53 10.57 19.67
N GLN A 117 -12.92 11.71 19.40
CA GLN A 117 -11.49 11.85 19.18
C GLN A 117 -10.77 12.13 20.48
N ALA A 118 -9.71 11.40 20.80
CA ALA A 118 -8.78 11.73 21.86
C ALA A 118 -7.76 12.75 21.35
N ASN A 119 -7.43 13.76 22.18
CA ASN A 119 -6.36 14.72 21.89
C ASN A 119 -5.14 14.35 22.74
N PHE A 120 -3.97 14.24 22.14
CA PHE A 120 -2.78 13.74 22.81
C PHE A 120 -1.48 14.17 22.12
N SER A 121 -0.36 14.01 22.83
CA SER A 121 1.00 14.00 22.27
C SER A 121 1.79 12.83 22.86
N ILE A 122 2.95 12.51 22.27
CA ILE A 122 3.80 11.41 22.73
C ILE A 122 5.23 11.90 22.89
N GLU A 123 5.84 11.53 24.02
CA GLU A 123 7.24 11.74 24.31
C GLU A 123 7.94 10.42 24.59
N ALA A 124 9.24 10.36 24.32
CA ALA A 124 10.09 9.23 24.58
C ALA A 124 11.29 9.62 25.46
N SER A 125 11.78 8.68 26.26
CA SER A 125 12.93 8.89 27.14
C SER A 125 13.73 7.61 27.33
N SER A 126 15.04 7.71 27.45
CA SER A 126 15.91 6.58 27.82
C SER A 126 16.06 6.41 29.32
N ASP A 127 15.80 7.45 30.14
CA ASP A 127 16.14 7.53 31.56
C ASP A 127 14.98 8.00 32.47
N ASN A 128 13.80 8.22 31.92
CA ASN A 128 12.60 8.76 32.61
C ASN A 128 12.81 10.16 33.21
N SER A 129 13.79 10.91 32.75
CA SER A 129 14.09 12.27 33.27
C SER A 129 14.19 13.31 32.14
N VAL A 130 14.81 12.94 31.02
CA VAL A 130 14.89 13.80 29.84
C VAL A 130 13.96 13.23 28.78
N TRP A 131 12.97 14.03 28.39
CA TRP A 131 11.93 13.65 27.44
C TRP A 131 12.10 14.37 26.10
N GLN A 132 11.93 13.63 25.03
CA GLN A 132 11.93 14.14 23.67
C GLN A 132 10.55 13.93 23.05
N SER A 133 9.99 14.96 22.42
CA SER A 133 8.75 14.82 21.65
C SER A 133 9.00 13.94 20.44
N VAL A 134 8.25 12.85 20.33
CA VAL A 134 8.26 11.91 19.19
C VAL A 134 6.95 11.98 18.40
N LEU A 135 5.91 12.60 18.95
CA LEU A 135 4.70 13.01 18.27
C LEU A 135 4.19 14.31 18.91
N ALA A 136 4.08 15.36 18.10
CA ALA A 136 3.46 16.63 18.52
C ALA A 136 1.96 16.43 18.80
N GLU A 137 1.28 17.49 19.26
CA GLU A 137 -0.17 17.45 19.48
C GLU A 137 -0.90 16.86 18.25
N SER A 138 -1.70 15.85 18.51
CA SER A 138 -2.42 15.06 17.51
C SER A 138 -3.80 14.67 18.03
N THR A 139 -4.64 14.14 17.14
CA THR A 139 -5.97 13.65 17.49
C THR A 139 -6.15 12.23 16.95
N SER A 140 -6.83 11.36 17.71
CA SER A 140 -7.24 10.04 17.20
C SER A 140 -8.32 10.20 16.13
N SER A 141 -8.49 9.17 15.31
CA SER A 141 -9.43 9.20 14.17
C SER A 141 -10.89 9.45 14.59
N GLY A 142 -11.27 9.03 15.80
CA GLY A 142 -12.67 9.05 16.25
C GLY A 142 -13.57 8.03 15.56
N ARG A 143 -12.98 7.01 14.90
CA ARG A 143 -13.69 6.08 14.01
C ARG A 143 -13.44 4.60 14.33
N HIS A 144 -12.53 4.29 15.26
CA HIS A 144 -12.14 2.92 15.58
C HIS A 144 -12.57 2.52 16.98
N SER A 145 -13.28 1.40 17.10
CA SER A 145 -13.55 0.73 18.37
C SER A 145 -12.42 -0.19 18.82
N GLY A 146 -11.51 -0.55 17.90
CA GLY A 146 -10.32 -1.37 18.12
C GLY A 146 -9.04 -0.55 18.36
N PHE A 147 -7.91 -1.21 18.11
CA PHE A 147 -6.61 -0.53 18.14
C PHE A 147 -6.46 0.42 16.96
N GLU A 148 -5.95 1.59 17.23
CA GLU A 148 -5.52 2.58 16.24
C GLU A 148 -3.99 2.66 16.27
N GLN A 149 -3.35 2.55 15.10
CA GLN A 149 -1.90 2.71 15.00
C GLN A 149 -1.53 4.19 15.01
N VAL A 150 -0.60 4.54 15.87
CA VAL A 150 -0.05 5.89 16.03
C VAL A 150 1.44 5.82 15.72
N ASN A 151 1.86 6.34 14.58
CA ASN A 151 3.28 6.41 14.22
C ASN A 151 3.95 7.53 14.99
N VAL A 152 5.20 7.30 15.42
CA VAL A 152 6.02 8.28 16.13
C VAL A 152 7.37 8.43 15.44
N THR A 153 8.02 9.57 15.58
CA THR A 153 9.41 9.72 15.14
C THR A 153 10.27 8.67 15.82
N SER A 154 10.99 7.87 15.04
CA SER A 154 11.83 6.79 15.56
C SER A 154 12.81 7.30 16.61
N SER A 155 12.90 6.62 17.73
CA SER A 155 13.73 7.01 18.86
C SER A 155 14.19 5.78 19.65
N GLU A 156 15.43 5.81 20.13
CA GLU A 156 15.93 4.86 21.12
C GLU A 156 15.39 5.23 22.51
N ALA A 157 14.44 4.45 23.04
CA ALA A 157 13.78 4.78 24.29
C ALA A 157 13.50 3.53 25.16
N ARG A 158 13.53 3.72 26.44
CA ARG A 158 13.01 2.76 27.43
C ARG A 158 11.61 3.16 27.89
N TYR A 159 11.33 4.45 27.94
CA TYR A 159 10.06 4.99 28.44
C TYR A 159 9.32 5.69 27.32
N VAL A 160 8.03 5.44 27.23
CA VAL A 160 7.10 6.12 26.32
C VAL A 160 6.02 6.77 27.16
N LYS A 161 5.76 8.06 26.93
CA LYS A 161 4.76 8.83 27.63
C LYS A 161 3.69 9.31 26.67
N ILE A 162 2.43 9.04 26.99
CA ILE A 162 1.28 9.69 26.34
C ILE A 162 0.80 10.80 27.23
N ILE A 163 0.66 12.00 26.69
CA ILE A 163 0.14 13.19 27.36
C ILE A 163 -1.24 13.44 26.80
N GLY A 164 -2.27 13.24 27.60
CA GLY A 164 -3.66 13.41 27.21
C GLY A 164 -4.14 14.85 27.42
N MET A 165 -4.87 15.37 26.44
CA MET A 165 -5.42 16.72 26.43
C MET A 165 -6.96 16.72 26.32
N GLY A 166 -7.59 15.66 26.88
CA GLY A 166 -9.02 15.43 26.79
C GLY A 166 -9.45 14.82 25.45
N ASN A 167 -10.70 14.98 25.11
CA ASN A 167 -11.28 14.45 23.89
C ASN A 167 -12.30 15.44 23.29
N SER A 168 -12.82 15.16 22.13
CA SER A 168 -13.75 16.04 21.40
C SER A 168 -15.06 16.36 22.14
N GLN A 169 -15.35 15.70 23.27
CA GLN A 169 -16.58 15.88 24.04
C GLN A 169 -16.36 16.44 25.44
N ASN A 170 -15.20 16.17 26.08
CA ASN A 170 -14.89 16.58 27.45
C ASN A 170 -13.38 16.48 27.74
N GLU A 171 -12.98 16.81 28.98
CA GLU A 171 -11.57 16.80 29.42
C GLU A 171 -11.07 15.42 29.90
N TRP A 172 -11.83 14.34 29.73
CA TRP A 172 -11.41 13.00 30.12
C TRP A 172 -10.45 12.39 29.11
N ASN A 173 -9.33 11.88 29.60
CA ASN A 173 -8.37 11.04 28.88
C ASN A 173 -8.65 9.59 29.27
N SER A 174 -8.90 8.72 28.28
CA SER A 174 -9.29 7.34 28.57
C SER A 174 -8.70 6.37 27.53
N ILE A 175 -7.83 5.47 28.01
CA ILE A 175 -7.12 4.48 27.20
C ILE A 175 -7.46 3.10 27.71
N VAL A 176 -7.89 2.20 26.81
CA VAL A 176 -8.21 0.81 27.15
C VAL A 176 -6.95 -0.06 27.14
N GLU A 177 -6.13 0.01 26.07
CA GLU A 177 -4.95 -0.81 25.94
C GLU A 177 -3.88 -0.09 25.09
N VAL A 178 -2.58 -0.36 25.35
CA VAL A 178 -1.44 0.17 24.60
C VAL A 178 -0.47 -0.94 24.27
N GLU A 179 -0.01 -0.95 23.02
CA GLU A 179 1.14 -1.74 22.56
C GLU A 179 2.20 -0.78 22.03
N VAL A 180 3.48 -1.07 22.29
CA VAL A 180 4.62 -0.32 21.73
C VAL A 180 5.38 -1.22 20.79
N HIS A 181 5.69 -0.70 19.60
CA HIS A 181 6.30 -1.46 18.52
C HIS A 181 7.58 -0.82 18.02
N SER A 182 8.52 -1.69 17.56
CA SER A 182 9.70 -1.24 16.83
C SER A 182 9.30 -0.70 15.45
N CYS A 183 10.14 0.18 14.95
CA CYS A 183 10.30 0.40 13.53
C CYS A 183 11.81 0.47 13.25
N GLU A 184 12.40 -0.62 12.81
CA GLU A 184 13.78 -0.62 12.32
C GLU A 184 13.73 -0.30 10.81
N GLY A 185 13.79 0.99 10.47
CA GLY A 185 14.25 1.43 9.16
C GLY A 185 15.73 1.78 9.28
N ALA A 186 16.54 1.44 8.30
CA ALA A 186 17.88 1.99 8.20
C ALA A 186 17.77 3.52 8.28
N ASP A 187 18.49 4.13 9.24
CA ASP A 187 18.68 5.57 9.46
C ASP A 187 17.70 6.35 10.35
N GLY A 188 16.82 5.71 11.13
CA GLY A 188 16.08 6.42 12.22
C GLY A 188 15.20 7.60 11.76
N GLN A 189 14.87 7.72 10.49
CA GLN A 189 13.86 8.61 9.95
C GLN A 189 12.63 7.79 9.60
N LEU A 190 11.50 8.09 10.27
CA LEU A 190 10.20 7.81 9.67
C LEU A 190 10.13 8.66 8.40
N ILE A 191 10.37 8.03 7.27
CA ILE A 191 9.98 8.62 6.01
C ILE A 191 8.48 8.38 5.97
N ASP A 192 7.68 9.44 6.01
CA ASP A 192 6.30 9.38 5.52
C ASP A 192 6.42 9.11 4.01
N LEU A 193 6.59 7.83 3.66
CA LEU A 193 6.63 7.43 2.27
C LEU A 193 5.22 7.59 1.71
N TYR A 194 5.14 8.36 0.66
CA TYR A 194 3.91 8.40 -0.14
C TYR A 194 3.90 7.21 -1.11
N PRO A 195 2.73 6.73 -1.53
CA PRO A 195 2.63 5.61 -2.47
C PRO A 195 3.46 5.76 -3.75
N ASN A 196 3.65 6.99 -4.26
CA ASN A 196 4.47 7.27 -5.45
C ASN A 196 5.98 7.16 -5.23
N GLU A 197 6.45 7.05 -3.97
CA GLU A 197 7.88 6.92 -3.63
C GLU A 197 8.32 5.46 -3.50
N LEU A 198 7.38 4.50 -3.61
CA LEU A 198 7.62 3.08 -3.43
C LEU A 198 8.08 2.33 -4.69
N GLY A 199 8.49 3.05 -5.74
CA GLY A 199 8.98 2.46 -6.99
C GLY A 199 7.90 1.82 -7.88
N ILE A 200 6.61 1.98 -7.54
CA ILE A 200 5.48 1.62 -8.38
C ILE A 200 5.12 2.83 -9.25
N GLU A 201 5.08 2.63 -10.56
CA GLU A 201 4.87 3.71 -11.52
C GLU A 201 3.39 4.12 -11.59
N LEU A 202 2.94 4.92 -10.61
CA LEU A 202 1.53 5.25 -10.41
C LEU A 202 0.93 6.12 -11.52
N VAL A 203 1.73 6.81 -12.35
CA VAL A 203 1.25 7.56 -13.51
C VAL A 203 0.64 6.66 -14.60
N ASP A 204 0.89 5.34 -14.57
CA ASP A 204 0.24 4.36 -15.44
C ASP A 204 -1.17 3.95 -14.95
N TRP A 205 -1.68 4.54 -13.89
CA TRP A 205 -2.89 4.08 -13.23
C TRP A 205 -3.82 5.22 -12.81
N TYR A 206 -5.14 4.97 -12.79
CA TYR A 206 -6.04 5.69 -11.92
C TYR A 206 -6.58 4.76 -10.83
N LEU A 207 -6.98 5.30 -9.68
CA LEU A 207 -7.48 4.56 -8.55
C LEU A 207 -8.96 4.82 -8.32
N SER A 208 -9.75 3.77 -8.07
CA SER A 208 -11.09 3.89 -7.51
C SER A 208 -11.03 3.71 -5.99
N VAL A 209 -11.61 4.66 -5.25
CA VAL A 209 -11.75 4.62 -3.78
C VAL A 209 -13.23 4.72 -3.39
N PRO A 210 -13.67 4.08 -2.30
CA PRO A 210 -15.11 3.95 -1.95
C PRO A 210 -15.70 5.20 -1.27
N THR A 211 -15.17 6.38 -1.56
CA THR A 211 -15.66 7.69 -1.13
C THR A 211 -16.52 8.33 -2.22
N ASP A 212 -17.23 9.40 -1.90
CA ASP A 212 -18.07 10.20 -2.82
C ASP A 212 -17.96 11.67 -2.40
N GLU A 213 -16.76 12.24 -2.53
CA GLU A 213 -16.46 13.61 -2.11
C GLU A 213 -17.12 14.65 -3.05
N ASP A 214 -17.32 14.27 -4.31
CA ASP A 214 -17.96 15.12 -5.32
C ASP A 214 -19.50 15.03 -5.33
N ASN A 215 -20.09 14.14 -4.49
CA ASN A 215 -21.52 13.87 -4.38
C ASN A 215 -22.16 13.39 -5.69
N SER A 216 -21.42 12.62 -6.48
CA SER A 216 -21.88 12.02 -7.73
C SER A 216 -22.81 10.81 -7.52
N GLY A 217 -22.78 10.22 -6.32
CA GLY A 217 -23.45 8.97 -5.96
C GLY A 217 -22.69 7.72 -6.41
N THR A 218 -21.45 7.89 -6.88
CA THR A 218 -20.50 6.81 -7.24
C THR A 218 -19.19 6.98 -6.51
N SER A 219 -18.35 5.95 -6.53
CA SER A 219 -17.02 6.02 -5.92
C SER A 219 -16.14 7.05 -6.63
N ASP A 220 -15.31 7.75 -5.86
CA ASP A 220 -14.32 8.67 -6.41
C ASP A 220 -13.27 7.94 -7.25
N SER A 221 -12.76 8.66 -8.25
CA SER A 221 -11.65 8.24 -9.10
C SER A 221 -10.51 9.23 -8.97
N ILE A 222 -9.35 8.74 -8.55
CA ILE A 222 -8.12 9.53 -8.42
C ILE A 222 -7.31 9.34 -9.70
N ASP A 223 -7.05 10.43 -10.39
CA ASP A 223 -6.40 10.42 -11.69
C ASP A 223 -4.90 10.10 -11.63
N GLU A 224 -4.31 9.80 -12.80
CA GLU A 224 -2.91 9.43 -12.98
C GLU A 224 -1.93 10.47 -12.42
N ASP A 225 -2.23 11.75 -12.65
CA ASP A 225 -1.40 12.88 -12.20
C ASP A 225 -1.44 13.05 -10.69
N ASP A 226 -2.61 12.87 -10.07
CA ASP A 226 -2.79 12.97 -8.62
C ASP A 226 -2.09 11.81 -7.90
N LEU A 227 -2.16 10.60 -8.45
CA LEU A 227 -1.43 9.44 -7.92
C LEU A 227 0.09 9.65 -8.01
N ALA A 228 0.57 10.11 -9.16
CA ALA A 228 1.99 10.41 -9.38
C ALA A 228 2.49 11.57 -8.50
N ALA A 229 1.60 12.51 -8.13
CA ALA A 229 1.88 13.62 -7.23
C ALA A 229 1.89 13.22 -5.73
N GLY A 230 1.58 11.95 -5.40
CA GLY A 230 1.65 11.45 -4.04
C GLY A 230 0.31 11.39 -3.31
N TYR A 231 -0.80 11.20 -4.05
CA TYR A 231 -2.09 10.96 -3.40
C TYR A 231 -1.98 9.82 -2.38
N THR A 232 -2.54 10.05 -1.22
CA THR A 232 -2.68 9.07 -0.14
C THR A 232 -4.02 9.25 0.56
N ASN A 233 -4.57 8.17 1.07
CA ASN A 233 -5.76 8.15 1.91
C ASN A 233 -5.51 7.16 3.05
N SER A 234 -5.46 7.65 4.29
CA SER A 234 -5.07 6.87 5.47
C SER A 234 -5.98 5.67 5.77
N GLU A 235 -7.15 5.60 5.16
CA GLU A 235 -8.10 4.50 5.34
C GLU A 235 -8.04 3.48 4.21
N TYR A 236 -7.86 3.94 2.96
CA TYR A 236 -8.05 3.09 1.79
C TYR A 236 -6.79 2.86 0.94
N PHE A 237 -5.88 3.85 0.87
CA PHE A 237 -4.73 3.80 -0.04
C PHE A 237 -3.54 4.58 0.54
N TYR A 238 -2.57 3.87 1.10
CA TYR A 238 -1.43 4.49 1.79
C TYR A 238 -0.18 3.60 1.74
N ALA A 239 0.98 4.20 1.98
CA ALA A 239 2.23 3.47 2.10
C ALA A 239 2.28 2.69 3.42
N SER A 240 2.69 1.42 3.37
CA SER A 240 2.98 0.61 4.56
C SER A 240 4.40 0.84 5.04
N ALA A 241 4.63 0.56 6.32
CA ALA A 241 5.94 0.67 6.93
C ALA A 241 7.01 -0.28 6.31
N ASP A 242 6.58 -1.34 5.63
CA ASP A 242 7.45 -2.31 4.95
C ASP A 242 7.53 -2.07 3.42
N ASN A 243 7.38 -0.81 3.00
CA ASN A 243 7.53 -0.33 1.61
C ASN A 243 6.55 -0.94 0.60
N GLY A 244 5.32 -1.18 1.00
CA GLY A 244 4.22 -1.56 0.11
C GLY A 244 3.11 -0.52 0.07
N ILE A 245 2.23 -0.62 -0.92
CA ILE A 245 0.98 0.15 -0.97
C ILE A 245 -0.13 -0.69 -0.35
N VAL A 246 -0.71 -0.21 0.74
CA VAL A 246 -1.91 -0.81 1.33
C VAL A 246 -3.13 -0.37 0.54
N MET A 247 -3.93 -1.33 0.12
CA MET A 247 -5.27 -1.12 -0.42
C MET A 247 -6.27 -1.84 0.48
N ARG A 248 -7.21 -1.07 1.05
CA ARG A 248 -8.23 -1.57 1.98
C ARG A 248 -9.62 -1.24 1.45
N SER A 249 -10.42 -2.27 1.19
CA SER A 249 -11.78 -2.13 0.69
C SER A 249 -12.79 -2.58 1.75
N PRO A 250 -13.67 -1.69 2.25
CA PRO A 250 -14.73 -2.05 3.19
C PRO A 250 -15.80 -2.89 2.48
N SER A 251 -16.66 -3.56 3.27
CA SER A 251 -17.79 -4.32 2.74
C SER A 251 -18.90 -3.43 2.18
N TYR A 252 -18.98 -2.20 2.67
CA TYR A 252 -19.98 -1.20 2.27
C TYR A 252 -19.29 0.12 1.92
N GLY A 253 -19.82 0.83 0.95
CA GLY A 253 -19.27 2.09 0.46
C GLY A 253 -19.79 2.42 -0.94
N PHE A 254 -19.31 3.51 -1.49
CA PHE A 254 -19.65 3.90 -2.85
C PHE A 254 -18.99 2.95 -3.85
N LYS A 255 -19.69 2.71 -4.95
CA LYS A 255 -19.31 1.78 -6.02
C LYS A 255 -19.08 2.53 -7.31
N THR A 256 -18.28 1.99 -8.20
CA THR A 256 -17.89 2.63 -9.46
C THR A 256 -19.05 2.88 -10.43
N SER A 257 -20.18 2.21 -10.23
CA SER A 257 -21.43 2.46 -10.97
C SER A 257 -22.63 1.84 -10.24
N THR A 258 -23.81 2.21 -10.65
CA THR A 258 -25.07 1.60 -10.15
C THR A 258 -25.21 0.11 -10.51
N ASN A 259 -24.50 -0.35 -11.54
CA ASN A 259 -24.51 -1.74 -11.98
C ASN A 259 -23.44 -2.60 -11.29
N THR A 260 -22.54 -1.98 -10.53
CA THR A 260 -21.51 -2.69 -9.76
C THR A 260 -22.09 -3.20 -8.44
N SER A 261 -21.88 -4.47 -8.12
CA SER A 261 -22.42 -5.11 -6.91
C SER A 261 -21.54 -4.89 -5.67
N TYR A 262 -20.22 -4.71 -5.84
CA TYR A 262 -19.23 -4.75 -4.77
C TYR A 262 -18.36 -3.51 -4.74
N VAL A 263 -17.84 -3.20 -3.56
CA VAL A 263 -16.90 -2.11 -3.30
C VAL A 263 -15.48 -2.51 -3.72
N ARG A 264 -14.66 -1.53 -4.06
CA ARG A 264 -13.25 -1.76 -4.43
C ARG A 264 -12.34 -0.61 -4.03
N VAL A 265 -11.08 -0.95 -3.78
CA VAL A 265 -9.94 -0.05 -3.86
C VAL A 265 -9.00 -0.68 -4.89
N GLU A 266 -9.02 -0.16 -6.10
CA GLU A 266 -8.46 -0.87 -7.24
C GLU A 266 -7.92 0.10 -8.28
N LEU A 267 -6.66 -0.12 -8.68
CA LEU A 267 -5.99 0.56 -9.78
C LEU A 267 -6.51 0.05 -11.13
N ARG A 268 -6.73 0.96 -12.08
CA ARG A 268 -6.99 0.68 -13.49
C ARG A 268 -5.87 1.24 -14.34
N GLU A 269 -5.34 0.45 -15.23
CA GLU A 269 -4.27 0.83 -16.13
C GLU A 269 -4.65 1.96 -17.08
N MET A 270 -3.73 2.91 -17.26
CA MET A 270 -3.90 4.12 -18.05
C MET A 270 -2.64 4.38 -18.89
N LEU A 271 -2.54 3.77 -20.06
CA LEU A 271 -1.37 3.92 -20.92
C LEU A 271 -1.19 5.35 -21.47
N ARG A 272 -2.21 6.20 -21.35
CA ARG A 272 -2.18 7.62 -21.71
C ARG A 272 -1.37 8.49 -20.75
N ARG A 273 -1.07 8.03 -19.52
CA ARG A 273 -0.22 8.70 -18.55
C ARG A 273 -0.57 10.19 -18.34
N GLY A 274 -1.83 10.48 -18.02
CA GLY A 274 -2.33 11.85 -17.79
C GLY A 274 -2.71 12.63 -19.05
N ASP A 275 -2.46 12.13 -20.26
CA ASP A 275 -2.94 12.79 -21.48
C ASP A 275 -4.47 12.67 -21.64
N ARG A 276 -5.18 13.64 -21.10
CA ARG A 276 -6.66 13.70 -21.10
C ARG A 276 -7.26 13.96 -22.48
N SER A 277 -6.46 14.24 -23.52
CA SER A 277 -6.93 14.28 -24.90
C SER A 277 -7.29 12.89 -25.44
N ILE A 278 -6.73 11.83 -24.82
CA ILE A 278 -7.00 10.43 -25.12
C ILE A 278 -8.12 9.91 -24.21
N ARG A 279 -9.18 9.38 -24.80
CA ARG A 279 -10.32 8.83 -24.04
C ARG A 279 -9.92 7.64 -23.19
N THR A 280 -10.57 7.48 -22.05
CA THR A 280 -10.37 6.34 -21.15
C THR A 280 -10.76 5.01 -21.80
N GLN A 281 -11.83 4.99 -22.59
CA GLN A 281 -12.39 3.78 -23.22
C GLN A 281 -12.17 3.78 -24.73
N GLY A 282 -12.16 2.59 -25.32
CA GLY A 282 -12.04 2.36 -26.75
C GLY A 282 -10.67 1.86 -27.17
N VAL A 283 -10.57 1.39 -28.43
CA VAL A 283 -9.30 1.02 -29.06
C VAL A 283 -8.55 2.30 -29.39
N ASN A 284 -7.67 2.71 -28.52
CA ASN A 284 -6.90 3.96 -28.61
C ASN A 284 -5.60 3.87 -27.78
N LYS A 285 -4.83 4.95 -27.72
CA LYS A 285 -3.52 4.99 -27.04
C LYS A 285 -3.56 4.82 -25.51
N ASN A 286 -4.76 4.75 -24.92
CA ASN A 286 -4.92 4.48 -23.48
C ASN A 286 -5.09 2.99 -23.13
N ASN A 287 -5.38 2.14 -24.09
CA ASN A 287 -5.69 0.74 -23.87
C ASN A 287 -4.89 -0.14 -24.84
N TRP A 288 -4.75 -1.40 -24.52
CA TRP A 288 -4.05 -2.37 -25.37
C TRP A 288 -5.02 -3.36 -26.01
N VAL A 289 -4.54 -4.10 -26.98
CA VAL A 289 -5.28 -5.15 -27.69
C VAL A 289 -4.47 -6.44 -27.70
N PHE A 290 -5.14 -7.57 -27.92
CA PHE A 290 -4.47 -8.85 -28.11
C PHE A 290 -3.64 -8.85 -29.42
N GLY A 291 -2.52 -9.57 -29.42
CA GLY A 291 -1.68 -9.72 -30.62
C GLY A 291 -2.38 -10.45 -31.77
N ALA A 292 -3.48 -11.15 -31.49
CA ALA A 292 -4.36 -11.74 -32.51
C ALA A 292 -5.35 -10.73 -33.13
N ALA A 293 -5.52 -9.53 -32.57
CA ALA A 293 -6.37 -8.49 -33.14
C ALA A 293 -5.87 -8.02 -34.51
N SER A 294 -6.75 -7.37 -35.29
CA SER A 294 -6.39 -6.86 -36.61
C SER A 294 -5.21 -5.89 -36.58
N ASN A 295 -4.47 -5.81 -37.68
CA ASN A 295 -3.37 -4.83 -37.82
C ASN A 295 -3.84 -3.39 -37.59
N GLN A 296 -5.10 -3.05 -37.90
CA GLN A 296 -5.66 -1.73 -37.66
C GLN A 296 -5.87 -1.50 -36.16
N GLY A 297 -6.41 -2.48 -35.42
CA GLY A 297 -6.58 -2.45 -33.98
C GLY A 297 -5.24 -2.29 -33.29
N GLN A 298 -4.24 -3.12 -33.65
CA GLN A 298 -2.89 -3.03 -33.09
C GLN A 298 -2.24 -1.66 -33.32
N ALA A 299 -2.38 -1.06 -34.50
CA ALA A 299 -1.82 0.25 -34.83
C ALA A 299 -2.51 1.38 -34.03
N ALA A 300 -3.81 1.26 -33.74
CA ALA A 300 -4.59 2.26 -33.00
C ALA A 300 -4.35 2.20 -31.48
N ALA A 301 -4.07 1.00 -30.93
CA ALA A 301 -3.90 0.75 -29.54
C ALA A 301 -2.64 1.41 -28.93
N GLY A 302 -2.61 1.53 -27.62
CA GLY A 302 -1.46 1.99 -26.83
C GLY A 302 -0.39 0.91 -26.66
N GLY A 303 -0.80 -0.36 -26.72
CA GLY A 303 0.07 -1.53 -26.63
C GLY A 303 -0.56 -2.74 -27.29
N VAL A 304 0.24 -3.76 -27.56
CA VAL A 304 -0.17 -5.05 -28.10
C VAL A 304 0.31 -6.14 -27.14
N ASP A 305 -0.57 -7.09 -26.84
CA ASP A 305 -0.36 -8.08 -25.77
C ASP A 305 -0.11 -7.43 -24.42
N GLY A 306 -0.02 -8.17 -23.36
CA GLY A 306 0.18 -7.59 -22.05
C GLY A 306 0.76 -8.54 -21.04
N GLU A 307 1.67 -8.02 -20.21
CA GLU A 307 2.18 -8.71 -19.04
C GLU A 307 2.00 -7.83 -17.81
N LEU A 308 1.42 -8.39 -16.77
CA LEU A 308 1.28 -7.78 -15.45
C LEU A 308 2.01 -8.64 -14.43
N ASN A 309 2.99 -8.06 -13.75
CA ASN A 309 3.69 -8.67 -12.62
C ASN A 309 3.32 -7.94 -11.33
N VAL A 310 2.92 -8.69 -10.32
CA VAL A 310 2.51 -8.13 -9.03
C VAL A 310 3.08 -8.98 -7.90
N THR A 311 3.64 -8.31 -6.88
CA THR A 311 4.03 -8.91 -5.60
C THR A 311 3.17 -8.31 -4.51
N LEU A 312 2.51 -9.16 -3.71
CA LEU A 312 1.58 -8.72 -2.67
C LEU A 312 1.56 -9.67 -1.47
N ALA A 313 0.95 -9.20 -0.39
CA ALA A 313 0.44 -10.02 0.70
C ALA A 313 -1.03 -9.66 0.95
N VAL A 314 -1.91 -10.64 1.12
CA VAL A 314 -3.28 -10.40 1.58
C VAL A 314 -3.26 -10.34 3.10
N ASN A 315 -3.67 -9.21 3.69
CA ASN A 315 -3.56 -8.99 5.14
C ASN A 315 -4.86 -9.31 5.88
N ASN A 316 -6.02 -9.07 5.25
CA ASN A 316 -7.31 -9.32 5.87
C ASN A 316 -8.36 -9.73 4.83
N VAL A 317 -9.29 -10.57 5.26
CA VAL A 317 -10.49 -10.98 4.50
C VAL A 317 -11.69 -11.06 5.42
N THR A 318 -12.91 -10.93 4.88
CA THR A 318 -14.15 -11.08 5.64
C THR A 318 -14.36 -12.51 6.12
N ILE A 319 -14.97 -12.67 7.29
CA ILE A 319 -15.27 -13.96 7.93
C ILE A 319 -16.78 -14.22 8.08
N SER A 320 -17.61 -13.24 7.78
CA SER A 320 -19.09 -13.31 7.83
C SER A 320 -19.72 -13.02 6.46
N GLY A 321 -21.04 -13.21 6.35
CA GLY A 321 -21.84 -12.96 5.16
C GLY A 321 -22.30 -14.22 4.44
N GLU A 322 -22.75 -14.06 3.19
CA GLU A 322 -23.20 -15.16 2.34
C GLU A 322 -22.05 -16.12 2.00
N ASN A 323 -22.27 -17.41 2.13
CA ASN A 323 -21.23 -18.44 2.00
C ASN A 323 -20.37 -18.32 0.73
N TYR A 324 -20.93 -17.86 -0.40
CA TYR A 324 -20.20 -17.70 -1.65
C TYR A 324 -19.38 -16.41 -1.70
N GLN A 325 -19.58 -15.48 -0.79
CA GLN A 325 -18.88 -14.19 -0.70
C GLN A 325 -17.75 -14.19 0.33
N ILE A 326 -17.89 -14.98 1.40
CA ILE A 326 -16.95 -14.98 2.53
C ILE A 326 -15.51 -15.19 2.07
N GLY A 327 -14.62 -14.32 2.54
CA GLY A 327 -13.18 -14.41 2.38
C GLY A 327 -12.67 -14.26 0.95
N ARG A 328 -13.49 -13.72 0.02
CA ARG A 328 -13.23 -13.68 -1.43
C ARG A 328 -12.95 -12.26 -1.93
N LEU A 329 -11.83 -12.09 -2.60
CA LEU A 329 -11.46 -10.86 -3.29
C LEU A 329 -10.78 -11.16 -4.62
N VAL A 330 -10.89 -10.25 -5.58
CA VAL A 330 -10.10 -10.23 -6.80
C VAL A 330 -8.88 -9.35 -6.56
N ILE A 331 -7.69 -9.89 -6.90
CA ILE A 331 -6.38 -9.23 -6.70
C ILE A 331 -5.74 -8.75 -7.99
N GLY A 332 -6.25 -9.16 -9.13
CA GLY A 332 -5.80 -8.75 -10.46
C GLY A 332 -6.77 -9.18 -11.54
N GLN A 333 -6.88 -8.39 -12.61
CA GLN A 333 -7.77 -8.66 -13.74
C GLN A 333 -7.18 -8.15 -15.05
N ILE A 334 -7.63 -8.75 -16.16
CA ILE A 334 -7.75 -8.06 -17.43
C ILE A 334 -9.23 -7.77 -17.62
N HIS A 335 -9.56 -6.52 -17.87
CA HIS A 335 -10.90 -6.08 -18.19
C HIS A 335 -10.96 -5.69 -19.66
N ALA A 336 -12.02 -6.07 -20.34
CA ALA A 336 -12.33 -5.67 -21.70
C ALA A 336 -13.48 -4.66 -21.72
N ASN A 337 -14.18 -4.53 -22.83
CA ASN A 337 -15.34 -3.65 -23.00
C ASN A 337 -16.40 -3.83 -21.90
N ASN A 338 -16.91 -5.05 -21.75
CA ASN A 338 -17.98 -5.40 -20.81
C ASN A 338 -17.68 -6.66 -20.02
N ASP A 339 -16.65 -7.41 -20.39
CA ASP A 339 -16.36 -8.75 -19.89
C ASP A 339 -14.92 -8.81 -19.36
N GLU A 340 -14.57 -9.82 -18.60
CA GLU A 340 -13.23 -9.99 -18.03
C GLU A 340 -12.54 -11.24 -18.62
N PRO A 341 -11.53 -11.04 -19.51
CA PRO A 341 -10.64 -12.12 -19.94
C PRO A 341 -10.08 -12.93 -18.79
N ILE A 342 -9.83 -12.30 -17.65
CA ILE A 342 -9.45 -12.96 -16.41
C ILE A 342 -9.82 -12.12 -15.19
N ARG A 343 -10.29 -12.80 -14.14
CA ARG A 343 -10.32 -12.35 -12.76
C ARG A 343 -9.51 -13.32 -11.90
N LEU A 344 -8.43 -12.86 -11.27
CA LEU A 344 -7.61 -13.64 -10.36
C LEU A 344 -8.07 -13.43 -8.93
N TYR A 345 -8.45 -14.51 -8.26
CA TYR A 345 -9.03 -14.52 -6.93
C TYR A 345 -8.05 -15.03 -5.88
N TYR A 346 -8.08 -14.40 -4.72
CA TYR A 346 -7.66 -14.99 -3.45
C TYR A 346 -8.91 -15.26 -2.60
N ARG A 347 -8.95 -16.41 -1.94
CA ARG A 347 -10.05 -16.75 -1.03
C ARG A 347 -9.58 -17.54 0.18
N LYS A 348 -9.87 -17.04 1.38
CA LYS A 348 -9.61 -17.74 2.64
C LYS A 348 -10.91 -17.87 3.44
N LEU A 349 -11.35 -19.10 3.68
CA LEU A 349 -12.53 -19.39 4.47
C LEU A 349 -12.26 -19.26 5.97
N PRO A 350 -13.29 -18.93 6.80
CA PRO A 350 -13.19 -18.98 8.24
C PRO A 350 -12.77 -20.39 8.70
N GLY A 351 -11.84 -20.46 9.66
CA GLY A 351 -11.31 -21.73 10.16
C GLY A 351 -10.20 -22.36 9.30
N ASN A 352 -9.90 -21.82 8.12
CA ASN A 352 -8.71 -22.17 7.35
C ASN A 352 -7.55 -21.25 7.72
N ASP A 353 -6.33 -21.80 7.88
CA ASP A 353 -5.12 -20.99 8.10
C ASP A 353 -4.64 -20.33 6.84
N LYS A 354 -4.95 -20.94 5.68
CA LYS A 354 -4.44 -20.54 4.36
C LYS A 354 -5.58 -20.33 3.37
N GLY A 355 -5.32 -19.45 2.39
CA GLY A 355 -6.21 -19.17 1.28
C GLY A 355 -5.90 -19.99 0.04
N SER A 356 -6.91 -20.09 -0.83
CA SER A 356 -6.85 -20.64 -2.19
C SER A 356 -6.66 -19.54 -3.21
N VAL A 357 -6.02 -19.86 -4.34
CA VAL A 357 -5.87 -18.97 -5.50
C VAL A 357 -6.43 -19.68 -6.73
N TYR A 358 -7.30 -19.00 -7.46
CA TYR A 358 -7.90 -19.49 -8.68
C TYR A 358 -8.25 -18.30 -9.58
N PHE A 359 -8.46 -18.56 -10.86
CA PHE A 359 -8.98 -17.52 -11.74
C PHE A 359 -10.25 -17.97 -12.45
N ALA A 360 -11.00 -16.98 -12.91
CA ALA A 360 -12.15 -17.15 -13.79
C ALA A 360 -11.89 -16.43 -15.12
N HIS A 361 -12.36 -17.04 -16.20
CA HIS A 361 -12.42 -16.48 -17.54
C HIS A 361 -13.88 -16.39 -17.98
N GLU A 362 -14.30 -15.21 -18.38
CA GLU A 362 -15.62 -14.94 -18.94
C GLU A 362 -15.48 -14.73 -20.45
N SER A 363 -16.07 -15.61 -21.24
CA SER A 363 -16.04 -15.48 -22.71
C SER A 363 -17.15 -14.53 -23.16
N ARG A 364 -16.89 -13.76 -24.22
CA ARG A 364 -17.90 -12.89 -24.85
C ARG A 364 -18.91 -13.64 -25.73
N VAL A 365 -18.75 -14.93 -25.89
CA VAL A 365 -19.70 -15.76 -26.64
C VAL A 365 -21.00 -15.88 -25.83
N GLU A 366 -22.10 -15.39 -26.39
CA GLU A 366 -23.40 -15.41 -25.73
C GLU A 366 -23.79 -16.83 -25.28
N GLY A 367 -24.14 -16.96 -23.99
CA GLY A 367 -24.55 -18.23 -23.38
C GLY A 367 -23.40 -19.18 -23.04
N SER A 368 -22.15 -18.73 -23.14
CA SER A 368 -21.02 -19.51 -22.62
C SER A 368 -20.98 -19.48 -21.10
N ASP A 369 -20.58 -20.60 -20.51
CA ASP A 369 -20.32 -20.68 -19.07
C ASP A 369 -18.97 -20.05 -18.73
N GLU A 370 -18.85 -19.47 -17.54
CA GLU A 370 -17.59 -19.00 -16.97
C GLU A 370 -16.64 -20.18 -16.69
N VAL A 371 -15.41 -20.09 -17.16
CA VAL A 371 -14.39 -21.13 -16.99
C VAL A 371 -13.53 -20.80 -15.77
N TYR A 372 -13.36 -21.76 -14.87
CA TYR A 372 -12.52 -21.62 -13.69
C TYR A 372 -11.28 -22.51 -13.76
N ALA A 373 -10.13 -21.99 -13.33
CA ALA A 373 -8.91 -22.74 -13.11
C ALA A 373 -8.46 -22.59 -11.65
N GLU A 374 -8.48 -23.69 -10.89
CA GLU A 374 -7.98 -23.75 -9.53
C GLU A 374 -6.46 -23.95 -9.55
N MET A 375 -5.70 -22.96 -9.14
CA MET A 375 -4.24 -23.02 -9.12
C MET A 375 -3.70 -23.49 -7.77
N ILE A 376 -4.26 -23.03 -6.68
CA ILE A 376 -3.94 -23.43 -5.31
C ILE A 376 -5.25 -23.66 -4.56
N GLY A 377 -5.42 -24.83 -3.95
CA GLY A 377 -6.61 -25.15 -3.19
C GLY A 377 -7.86 -25.26 -4.06
N SER A 378 -8.99 -24.72 -3.58
CA SER A 378 -10.28 -24.82 -4.27
C SER A 378 -11.14 -23.56 -4.12
N LYS A 379 -11.94 -23.24 -5.16
CA LYS A 379 -12.95 -22.17 -5.16
C LYS A 379 -14.23 -22.52 -4.38
N SER A 380 -14.36 -23.78 -3.95
CA SER A 380 -15.58 -24.26 -3.27
C SER A 380 -15.90 -23.45 -2.00
N ASN A 381 -17.21 -23.23 -1.77
CA ASN A 381 -17.69 -22.57 -0.54
C ASN A 381 -17.43 -23.40 0.75
N SER A 382 -17.05 -24.66 0.59
CA SER A 382 -16.71 -25.58 1.68
C SER A 382 -15.31 -26.17 1.53
N ALA A 383 -14.40 -25.45 0.84
CA ALA A 383 -13.03 -25.88 0.66
C ALA A 383 -12.34 -26.14 1.99
N SER A 384 -11.69 -27.27 2.12
CA SER A 384 -10.81 -27.55 3.27
C SER A 384 -9.57 -26.65 3.24
N ASN A 385 -8.92 -26.51 4.39
CA ASN A 385 -7.66 -25.77 4.49
C ASN A 385 -6.63 -26.31 3.49
N PRO A 386 -6.20 -25.53 2.47
CA PRO A 386 -5.30 -26.02 1.46
C PRO A 386 -3.90 -26.25 2.04
N SER A 387 -3.38 -27.48 1.91
CA SER A 387 -2.06 -27.83 2.47
C SER A 387 -0.94 -26.96 1.92
N ASP A 388 -1.04 -26.56 0.66
CA ASP A 388 -0.11 -25.67 -0.04
C ASP A 388 -0.75 -24.30 -0.33
N GLY A 389 -1.68 -23.85 0.52
CA GLY A 389 -2.29 -22.54 0.44
C GLY A 389 -1.34 -21.39 0.80
N ILE A 390 -1.82 -20.16 0.63
CA ILE A 390 -1.13 -18.92 0.99
C ILE A 390 -1.79 -18.34 2.24
N ALA A 391 -1.01 -18.13 3.32
CA ALA A 391 -1.52 -17.54 4.55
C ALA A 391 -1.77 -16.03 4.39
N LEU A 392 -2.52 -15.42 5.32
CA LEU A 392 -2.52 -13.96 5.46
C LEU A 392 -1.10 -13.50 5.80
N ASP A 393 -0.74 -12.33 5.31
CA ASP A 393 0.59 -11.69 5.44
C ASP A 393 1.75 -12.46 4.78
N GLU A 394 1.50 -13.60 4.13
CA GLU A 394 2.49 -14.31 3.32
C GLU A 394 2.67 -13.60 1.97
N LYS A 395 3.89 -13.11 1.68
CA LYS A 395 4.22 -12.50 0.39
C LYS A 395 4.26 -13.55 -0.71
N PHE A 396 3.62 -13.23 -1.82
CA PHE A 396 3.69 -14.02 -3.05
C PHE A 396 3.57 -13.10 -4.26
N SER A 397 3.94 -13.62 -5.43
CA SER A 397 3.79 -12.89 -6.69
C SER A 397 2.89 -13.64 -7.64
N TYR A 398 2.25 -12.89 -8.52
CA TYR A 398 1.60 -13.46 -9.68
C TYR A 398 2.03 -12.73 -10.94
N ARG A 399 1.98 -13.47 -12.06
CA ARG A 399 2.09 -12.92 -13.40
C ARG A 399 0.85 -13.29 -14.19
N ILE A 400 0.25 -12.31 -14.84
CA ILE A 400 -0.79 -12.49 -15.86
C ILE A 400 -0.18 -12.05 -17.18
N ASN A 401 -0.10 -12.96 -18.15
CA ASN A 401 0.46 -12.67 -19.46
C ASN A 401 -0.51 -13.09 -20.55
N VAL A 402 -0.68 -12.26 -21.57
CA VAL A 402 -1.39 -12.60 -22.81
C VAL A 402 -0.44 -12.44 -23.98
N THR A 403 -0.33 -13.47 -24.80
CA THR A 403 0.37 -13.44 -26.07
C THR A 403 -0.56 -13.98 -27.16
N ALA A 404 -0.91 -13.13 -28.12
CA ALA A 404 -2.00 -13.37 -29.07
C ALA A 404 -3.31 -13.68 -28.34
N ASN A 405 -3.80 -14.91 -28.36
CA ASN A 405 -4.99 -15.36 -27.61
C ASN A 405 -4.66 -16.30 -26.46
N LEU A 406 -3.38 -16.53 -26.15
CA LEU A 406 -2.96 -17.40 -25.06
C LEU A 406 -2.80 -16.58 -23.77
N LEU A 407 -3.65 -16.87 -22.77
CA LEU A 407 -3.48 -16.41 -21.41
C LEU A 407 -2.60 -17.38 -20.63
N THR A 408 -1.56 -16.88 -19.97
CA THR A 408 -0.74 -17.64 -19.02
C THR A 408 -0.78 -16.94 -17.66
N VAL A 409 -1.18 -17.67 -16.63
CA VAL A 409 -1.15 -17.19 -15.23
C VAL A 409 -0.11 -17.98 -14.46
N THR A 410 0.78 -17.28 -13.75
CA THR A 410 1.83 -17.89 -12.95
C THR A 410 1.74 -17.39 -11.52
N ILE A 411 1.71 -18.29 -10.54
CA ILE A 411 1.88 -17.97 -9.12
C ILE A 411 3.29 -18.32 -8.69
N ILE A 412 3.97 -17.35 -8.08
CA ILE A 412 5.39 -17.43 -7.71
C ILE A 412 5.49 -17.24 -6.19
N ARG A 413 6.19 -18.16 -5.52
CA ARG A 413 6.42 -18.13 -4.07
C ARG A 413 7.87 -18.46 -3.77
N GLU A 414 8.46 -17.79 -2.83
CA GLU A 414 9.84 -18.05 -2.42
C GLU A 414 10.03 -19.52 -2.00
N GLY A 415 11.07 -20.15 -2.50
CA GLY A 415 11.43 -21.55 -2.16
C GLY A 415 10.45 -22.62 -2.66
N LYS A 416 9.51 -22.29 -3.56
CA LYS A 416 8.56 -23.22 -4.14
C LYS A 416 8.61 -23.19 -5.68
N ASP A 417 8.22 -24.28 -6.30
CA ASP A 417 8.03 -24.31 -7.75
C ASP A 417 6.88 -23.39 -8.17
N ASN A 418 7.03 -22.75 -9.32
CA ASN A 418 5.98 -21.92 -9.91
C ASN A 418 4.77 -22.78 -10.27
N ILE A 419 3.58 -22.26 -10.00
CA ILE A 419 2.33 -22.87 -10.46
C ILE A 419 1.86 -22.10 -11.68
N VAL A 420 1.72 -22.79 -12.81
CA VAL A 420 1.37 -22.20 -14.10
C VAL A 420 0.09 -22.80 -14.62
N ALA A 421 -0.79 -21.97 -15.16
CA ALA A 421 -1.99 -22.38 -15.88
C ALA A 421 -2.12 -21.57 -17.17
N ASP A 422 -2.39 -22.27 -18.26
CA ASP A 422 -2.62 -21.69 -19.58
C ASP A 422 -4.09 -21.83 -19.97
N LEU A 423 -4.61 -20.85 -20.71
CA LEU A 423 -5.94 -20.86 -21.29
C LEU A 423 -5.91 -20.27 -22.71
N ASP A 424 -6.35 -21.05 -23.70
CA ASP A 424 -6.55 -20.58 -25.05
C ASP A 424 -7.88 -19.82 -25.16
N MET A 425 -7.81 -18.52 -25.44
CA MET A 425 -8.95 -17.61 -25.58
C MET A 425 -9.31 -17.34 -27.05
N SER A 426 -8.78 -18.11 -28.01
CA SER A 426 -9.01 -17.90 -29.46
C SER A 426 -10.49 -17.97 -29.87
N ASN A 427 -11.33 -18.59 -29.04
CA ASN A 427 -12.78 -18.67 -29.25
C ASN A 427 -13.59 -17.76 -28.32
N SER A 428 -12.94 -16.80 -27.63
CA SER A 428 -13.59 -15.95 -26.62
C SER A 428 -13.96 -14.56 -27.15
N LEU A 429 -13.64 -14.25 -28.42
CA LEU A 429 -13.96 -12.99 -29.12
C LEU A 429 -13.33 -11.73 -28.50
N PHE A 430 -12.18 -11.85 -27.81
CA PHE A 430 -11.44 -10.72 -27.27
C PHE A 430 -10.47 -10.08 -28.30
N ASP A 431 -10.25 -10.69 -29.44
CA ASP A 431 -9.44 -10.21 -30.56
C ASP A 431 -10.23 -9.48 -31.65
N GLU A 432 -11.53 -9.24 -31.42
CA GLU A 432 -12.39 -8.49 -32.33
C GLU A 432 -12.01 -7.01 -32.38
N ASP A 433 -12.31 -6.30 -33.49
CA ASP A 433 -11.85 -4.94 -33.79
C ASP A 433 -12.33 -3.86 -32.80
N ASP A 434 -13.42 -4.08 -32.09
CA ASP A 434 -13.96 -3.16 -31.08
C ASP A 434 -13.46 -3.46 -29.66
N GLN A 435 -12.68 -4.52 -29.48
CA GLN A 435 -12.20 -4.92 -28.18
C GLN A 435 -10.92 -4.20 -27.79
N TYR A 436 -10.90 -3.70 -26.57
CA TYR A 436 -9.74 -3.10 -25.93
C TYR A 436 -9.62 -3.61 -24.49
N HIS A 437 -8.41 -3.65 -24.00
CA HIS A 437 -8.08 -4.24 -22.71
C HIS A 437 -7.28 -3.28 -21.84
N TYR A 438 -7.36 -3.50 -20.55
CA TYR A 438 -6.55 -2.85 -19.53
C TYR A 438 -6.42 -3.76 -18.31
N PHE A 439 -5.30 -3.66 -17.61
CA PHE A 439 -5.12 -4.32 -16.34
C PHE A 439 -5.82 -3.61 -15.22
N LYS A 440 -6.23 -4.36 -14.20
CA LYS A 440 -6.68 -3.84 -12.92
C LYS A 440 -5.98 -4.60 -11.80
N VAL A 441 -5.56 -3.88 -10.75
CA VAL A 441 -4.82 -4.41 -9.61
C VAL A 441 -5.34 -3.75 -8.33
N GLY A 442 -5.58 -4.54 -7.29
CA GLY A 442 -6.02 -3.99 -6.02
C GLY A 442 -6.87 -4.96 -5.23
N VAL A 443 -7.77 -4.41 -4.45
CA VAL A 443 -8.75 -5.16 -3.66
C VAL A 443 -10.15 -4.90 -4.20
N TYR A 444 -10.62 -5.78 -5.09
CA TYR A 444 -12.04 -5.82 -5.44
C TYR A 444 -12.75 -6.78 -4.47
N HIS A 445 -13.40 -6.21 -3.49
CA HIS A 445 -13.94 -6.92 -2.35
C HIS A 445 -15.30 -7.54 -2.68
N LEU A 446 -15.34 -8.85 -2.90
CA LEU A 446 -16.53 -9.56 -3.37
C LEU A 446 -17.46 -10.01 -2.23
N ASN A 447 -17.63 -9.19 -1.21
CA ASN A 447 -18.56 -9.40 -0.12
C ASN A 447 -19.31 -8.10 0.22
N ASN A 448 -20.62 -8.10 0.03
CA ASN A 448 -21.55 -7.02 0.37
C ASN A 448 -22.62 -7.49 1.36
N SER A 449 -22.38 -8.56 2.09
CA SER A 449 -23.28 -9.21 3.04
C SER A 449 -22.64 -9.51 4.39
N SER A 450 -21.36 -9.12 4.58
CA SER A 450 -20.64 -9.28 5.84
C SER A 450 -21.10 -8.27 6.90
N ASP A 451 -20.56 -8.42 8.11
CA ASP A 451 -20.72 -7.39 9.12
C ASP A 451 -20.15 -6.05 8.63
N PRO A 452 -20.79 -4.91 9.00
CA PRO A 452 -20.40 -3.59 8.45
C PRO A 452 -18.96 -3.18 8.69
N ASP A 453 -18.36 -3.63 9.78
CA ASP A 453 -16.99 -3.28 10.17
C ASP A 453 -15.93 -4.16 9.49
N GLU A 454 -16.35 -5.18 8.74
CA GLU A 454 -15.43 -6.06 8.02
C GLU A 454 -14.93 -5.42 6.73
N TYR A 455 -13.72 -5.79 6.34
CA TYR A 455 -13.03 -5.31 5.13
C TYR A 455 -12.12 -6.38 4.56
N ALA A 456 -11.71 -6.20 3.32
CA ALA A 456 -10.58 -6.91 2.72
C ALA A 456 -9.41 -5.96 2.56
N GLN A 457 -8.18 -6.45 2.78
CA GLN A 457 -6.95 -5.66 2.67
C GLN A 457 -5.82 -6.48 2.06
N ALA A 458 -5.05 -5.84 1.21
CA ALA A 458 -3.79 -6.37 0.70
C ALA A 458 -2.73 -5.26 0.63
N THR A 459 -1.46 -5.64 0.80
CA THR A 459 -0.31 -4.77 0.61
C THR A 459 0.42 -5.18 -0.66
N PHE A 460 0.66 -4.22 -1.54
CA PHE A 460 1.28 -4.42 -2.85
C PHE A 460 2.70 -3.86 -2.85
N TYR A 461 3.70 -4.72 -3.09
CA TYR A 461 5.13 -4.37 -3.07
C TYR A 461 5.70 -4.14 -4.47
N GLU A 462 5.08 -4.70 -5.48
CA GLU A 462 5.41 -4.50 -6.88
C GLU A 462 4.13 -4.53 -7.72
N ILE A 463 4.00 -3.57 -8.62
CA ILE A 463 3.00 -3.56 -9.69
C ILE A 463 3.71 -3.08 -10.94
N ARG A 464 3.83 -3.95 -11.93
CA ARG A 464 4.52 -3.63 -13.19
C ARG A 464 3.72 -4.16 -14.37
N ASN A 465 3.39 -3.27 -15.28
CA ASN A 465 2.74 -3.57 -16.56
C ASN A 465 3.74 -3.44 -17.72
N ALA A 466 3.55 -4.22 -18.76
CA ALA A 466 4.34 -4.12 -19.99
C ALA A 466 3.51 -4.55 -21.22
N HIS A 467 3.75 -3.87 -22.36
CA HIS A 467 3.11 -4.19 -23.63
C HIS A 467 4.08 -3.97 -24.79
N THR A 468 3.92 -4.74 -25.85
CA THR A 468 4.66 -4.49 -27.09
C THR A 468 4.21 -3.15 -27.70
N GLY A 469 5.16 -2.30 -28.04
CA GLY A 469 4.90 -0.99 -28.62
C GLY A 469 4.52 0.11 -27.62
N TYR A 470 4.41 -0.21 -26.33
CA TYR A 470 4.27 0.77 -25.25
C TYR A 470 5.66 1.13 -24.71
N ALA A 471 6.09 2.35 -24.91
CA ALA A 471 7.33 2.86 -24.34
C ALA A 471 6.98 3.79 -23.16
N LYS A 472 7.42 3.45 -21.98
CA LYS A 472 7.41 4.37 -20.84
C LYS A 472 8.40 5.48 -21.12
N SER A 473 7.97 6.75 -21.08
CA SER A 473 8.91 7.89 -21.14
C SER A 473 9.78 7.86 -19.91
N GLU A 474 11.10 7.86 -20.11
CA GLU A 474 12.10 8.04 -19.04
C GLU A 474 11.92 9.40 -18.33
#